data_e1eb16edc514f2d93f7046ac3e0609e4
#
_entry.id   e1eb16edc514f2d93f7046ac3e0609e4
#
_cell.length_a   1.000
_cell.length_b   1.000
_cell.length_c   1.000
_cell.angle_alpha   90.00
_cell.angle_beta   90.00
_cell.angle_gamma   90.00
#
_symmetry.space_group_name_H-M   'P 1'
#
loop_
_entity.id
_entity.type
_entity.pdbx_description
1 polymer ?
#
loop_
_entity_poly.entity_id
_entity_poly.type
_entity_poly.pdbx_seq_one_letter_code
_entity_poly.pdbx_strand_id
1 'polypeptide(L)'
;NLLIDIQKSMDELREEDWKDYEENIYPQKLLFDEPWLRYLIQYPKVWLDMPNTWERRKNQKVNDLPKSIDKDNYPNYYLRNFHHQTDGYLSDFSASIYDLQVDILFNGSANSMRRRILKPLKEGLLKFCNRKNSSIKILDVATGSGRTLKQLRGAFPKEKIIGLDLSDSYLKEASRHISDLDGDLIELIKGNAENLPFEDNSLQGVSCVYLFHELPRTIREKVLKEFFRVLEPGGILVLADSIQIIDSPNFISIMEGFYKNFHEPFYCDYIKDNIDSKMGEVGFNNVYSKSFFMTKVWSAIK
;
A
#
# COMPACT_ATOMS: atom_id res chain seq x y z
N ASN A 1 -14.90 -4.99 24.91
CA ASN A 1 -13.50 -5.23 25.27
C ASN A 1 -12.65 -5.17 24.01
N LEU A 2 -11.69 -4.25 23.96
CA LEU A 2 -10.87 -3.96 22.79
C LEU A 2 -10.24 -5.21 22.14
N LEU A 3 -9.72 -6.14 22.93
CA LEU A 3 -9.13 -7.38 22.42
C LEU A 3 -10.15 -8.28 21.70
N ILE A 4 -11.38 -8.33 22.20
CA ILE A 4 -12.47 -9.07 21.56
C ILE A 4 -12.83 -8.40 20.22
N ASP A 5 -12.90 -7.08 20.19
CA ASP A 5 -13.23 -6.33 18.99
C ASP A 5 -12.13 -6.49 17.91
N ILE A 6 -10.85 -6.48 18.32
CA ILE A 6 -9.70 -6.77 17.46
C ILE A 6 -9.80 -8.17 16.86
N GLN A 7 -10.01 -9.18 17.72
CA GLN A 7 -10.09 -10.57 17.27
C GLN A 7 -11.26 -10.77 16.29
N LYS A 8 -12.43 -10.25 16.63
CA LYS A 8 -13.62 -10.31 15.79
C LYS A 8 -13.38 -9.68 14.43
N SER A 9 -12.82 -8.46 14.40
CA SER A 9 -12.54 -7.75 13.17
C SER A 9 -11.48 -8.46 12.29
N MET A 10 -10.50 -9.12 12.92
CA MET A 10 -9.52 -9.93 12.21
C MET A 10 -10.14 -11.21 11.63
N ASP A 11 -11.07 -11.85 12.34
CA ASP A 11 -11.77 -13.04 11.85
C ASP A 11 -12.71 -12.66 10.69
N GLU A 12 -13.44 -11.54 10.78
CA GLU A 12 -14.24 -10.99 9.67
C GLU A 12 -13.37 -10.71 8.42
N LEU A 13 -12.16 -10.14 8.58
CA LEU A 13 -11.22 -9.96 7.48
C LEU A 13 -10.88 -11.29 6.79
N ARG A 14 -10.59 -12.34 7.58
CA ARG A 14 -10.24 -13.67 7.06
C ARG A 14 -11.40 -14.35 6.36
N GLU A 15 -12.61 -14.20 6.87
CA GLU A 15 -13.83 -14.69 6.24
C GLU A 15 -14.09 -14.01 4.90
N GLU A 16 -13.95 -12.69 4.82
CA GLU A 16 -14.07 -11.94 3.55
C GLU A 16 -12.97 -12.32 2.57
N ASP A 17 -11.74 -12.57 3.05
CA ASP A 17 -10.62 -13.01 2.22
C ASP A 17 -10.88 -14.41 1.64
N TRP A 18 -11.41 -15.34 2.43
CA TRP A 18 -11.81 -16.66 1.97
C TRP A 18 -12.96 -16.60 0.96
N LYS A 19 -13.97 -15.79 1.22
CA LYS A 19 -15.10 -15.57 0.32
C LYS A 19 -14.68 -15.04 -1.04
N ASP A 20 -13.77 -14.08 -1.10
CA ASP A 20 -13.25 -13.58 -2.36
C ASP A 20 -12.51 -14.66 -3.16
N TYR A 21 -11.80 -15.57 -2.49
CA TYR A 21 -11.24 -16.76 -3.14
C TYR A 21 -12.34 -17.66 -3.72
N GLU A 22 -13.40 -17.98 -2.96
CA GLU A 22 -14.52 -18.80 -3.43
C GLU A 22 -15.25 -18.16 -4.62
N GLU A 23 -15.32 -16.83 -4.66
CA GLU A 23 -15.85 -16.06 -5.79
C GLU A 23 -14.86 -15.95 -6.98
N ASN A 24 -13.73 -16.64 -6.94
CA ASN A 24 -12.70 -16.63 -7.98
C ASN A 24 -12.12 -15.24 -8.28
N ILE A 25 -12.03 -14.37 -7.29
CA ILE A 25 -11.36 -13.07 -7.42
C ILE A 25 -9.86 -13.30 -7.66
N TYR A 26 -9.26 -14.27 -6.98
CA TYR A 26 -7.86 -14.66 -7.12
C TYR A 26 -7.68 -16.17 -6.85
N PRO A 27 -6.54 -16.77 -7.29
CA PRO A 27 -6.27 -18.19 -7.09
C PRO A 27 -5.89 -18.52 -5.64
N GLN A 28 -6.19 -19.74 -5.21
CA GLN A 28 -5.93 -20.25 -3.85
C GLN A 28 -4.48 -20.02 -3.38
N LYS A 29 -3.51 -20.11 -4.28
CA LYS A 29 -2.10 -19.91 -3.95
C LYS A 29 -1.82 -18.56 -3.25
N LEU A 30 -2.64 -17.52 -3.49
CA LEU A 30 -2.46 -16.23 -2.85
C LEU A 30 -2.88 -16.20 -1.37
N LEU A 31 -3.73 -17.13 -0.93
CA LEU A 31 -4.09 -17.27 0.49
C LEU A 31 -2.91 -17.76 1.35
N PHE A 32 -1.99 -18.51 0.73
CA PHE A 32 -0.87 -19.18 1.42
C PHE A 32 0.50 -18.71 0.91
N ASP A 33 0.57 -17.49 0.35
CA ASP A 33 1.76 -16.94 -0.29
C ASP A 33 2.69 -16.20 0.69
N GLU A 34 2.82 -16.73 1.90
CA GLU A 34 3.75 -16.19 2.87
C GLU A 34 5.17 -16.70 2.62
N PRO A 35 6.17 -15.83 2.55
CA PRO A 35 7.55 -16.22 2.23
C PRO A 35 8.29 -16.73 3.48
N TRP A 36 7.84 -17.85 4.09
CA TRP A 36 8.33 -18.37 5.36
C TRP A 36 9.85 -18.56 5.41
N LEU A 37 10.45 -19.13 4.35
CA LEU A 37 11.90 -19.30 4.27
C LEU A 37 12.64 -17.96 4.34
N ARG A 38 12.11 -16.96 3.67
CA ARG A 38 12.66 -15.61 3.69
C ARG A 38 12.52 -14.97 5.07
N TYR A 39 11.38 -15.13 5.71
CA TYR A 39 11.15 -14.64 7.07
C TYR A 39 12.11 -15.27 8.08
N LEU A 40 12.40 -16.55 7.96
CA LEU A 40 13.42 -17.20 8.80
C LEU A 40 14.81 -16.54 8.66
N ILE A 41 15.19 -16.14 7.45
CA ILE A 41 16.48 -15.46 7.18
C ILE A 41 16.44 -14.00 7.67
N GLN A 42 15.31 -13.35 7.59
CA GLN A 42 15.14 -11.94 7.98
C GLN A 42 14.96 -11.76 9.48
N TYR A 43 14.40 -12.74 10.18
CA TYR A 43 14.08 -12.68 11.59
C TYR A 43 15.28 -12.26 12.48
N PRO A 44 16.47 -12.85 12.35
CA PRO A 44 17.64 -12.39 13.10
C PRO A 44 18.02 -10.92 12.80
N LYS A 45 17.85 -10.47 11.55
CA LYS A 45 18.17 -9.09 11.14
C LYS A 45 17.24 -8.09 11.81
N VAL A 46 15.95 -8.39 11.88
CA VAL A 46 14.95 -7.55 12.58
C VAL A 46 15.32 -7.44 14.05
N TRP A 47 15.64 -8.54 14.72
CA TRP A 47 16.05 -8.52 16.13
C TRP A 47 17.33 -7.75 16.38
N LEU A 48 18.32 -7.86 15.51
CA LEU A 48 19.58 -7.11 15.60
C LEU A 48 19.39 -5.60 15.38
N ASP A 49 18.37 -5.19 14.61
CA ASP A 49 18.05 -3.78 14.37
C ASP A 49 17.16 -3.16 15.45
N MET A 50 16.44 -3.95 16.24
CA MET A 50 15.54 -3.44 17.28
C MET A 50 16.20 -2.46 18.27
N PRO A 51 17.43 -2.67 18.76
CA PRO A 51 18.09 -1.70 19.65
C PRO A 51 18.24 -0.32 19.01
N ASN A 52 18.57 -0.26 17.71
CA ASN A 52 18.71 0.97 16.97
C ASN A 52 17.36 1.70 16.83
N THR A 53 16.30 0.95 16.55
CA THR A 53 14.92 1.45 16.46
C THR A 53 14.45 2.00 17.81
N TRP A 54 14.71 1.29 18.91
CA TRP A 54 14.38 1.74 20.27
C TRP A 54 15.17 2.98 20.68
N GLU A 55 16.46 3.06 20.32
CA GLU A 55 17.28 4.25 20.58
C GLU A 55 16.74 5.47 19.84
N ARG A 56 16.41 5.33 18.54
CA ARG A 56 15.79 6.42 17.76
C ARG A 56 14.46 6.86 18.38
N ARG A 57 13.61 5.91 18.75
CA ARG A 57 12.34 6.21 19.44
C ARG A 57 12.57 6.95 20.77
N LYS A 58 13.47 6.46 21.60
CA LYS A 58 13.79 7.07 22.92
C LYS A 58 14.33 8.49 22.77
N ASN A 59 15.20 8.71 21.79
CA ASN A 59 15.87 9.98 21.58
C ASN A 59 15.15 10.90 20.58
N GLN A 60 13.97 10.49 20.08
CA GLN A 60 13.19 11.22 19.06
C GLN A 60 14.02 11.59 17.82
N LYS A 61 14.97 10.72 17.45
CA LYS A 61 15.77 10.88 16.23
C LYS A 61 14.94 10.41 15.05
N VAL A 62 14.54 11.35 14.19
CA VAL A 62 13.62 11.09 13.08
C VAL A 62 14.22 11.35 11.70
N ASN A 63 15.45 11.80 11.63
CA ASN A 63 16.19 12.13 10.41
C ASN A 63 17.59 11.45 10.39
N ASP A 64 17.70 10.27 10.99
CA ASP A 64 18.91 9.44 11.00
C ASP A 64 18.99 8.61 9.72
N LEU A 65 19.43 9.26 8.64
CA LEU A 65 19.41 8.74 7.29
C LEU A 65 20.84 8.47 6.78
N PRO A 66 21.02 7.57 5.79
CA PRO A 66 22.30 7.29 5.18
C PRO A 66 22.97 8.56 4.64
N LYS A 67 24.24 8.77 4.94
CA LYS A 67 24.99 9.93 4.44
C LYS A 67 25.19 9.94 2.93
N SER A 68 25.06 8.78 2.28
CA SER A 68 25.20 8.59 0.84
C SER A 68 23.95 9.00 0.05
N ILE A 69 22.84 9.31 0.72
CA ILE A 69 21.60 9.70 0.04
C ILE A 69 21.72 11.14 -0.46
N ASP A 70 21.50 11.31 -1.75
CA ASP A 70 21.29 12.61 -2.36
C ASP A 70 19.88 13.10 -2.01
N LYS A 71 19.82 14.03 -1.06
CA LYS A 71 18.55 14.54 -0.52
C LYS A 71 17.74 15.33 -1.53
N ASP A 72 18.37 15.92 -2.52
CA ASP A 72 17.70 16.75 -3.55
C ASP A 72 16.80 15.90 -4.47
N ASN A 73 17.00 14.58 -4.49
CA ASN A 73 16.18 13.65 -5.27
C ASN A 73 14.87 13.23 -4.58
N TYR A 74 14.62 13.69 -3.35
CA TYR A 74 13.47 13.27 -2.56
C TYR A 74 12.72 14.46 -1.95
N PRO A 75 11.38 14.38 -1.83
CA PRO A 75 10.62 15.39 -1.11
C PRO A 75 11.02 15.44 0.38
N ASN A 76 11.03 16.62 0.98
CA ASN A 76 11.41 16.80 2.39
C ASN A 76 10.56 15.96 3.37
N TYR A 77 9.29 15.73 3.07
CA TYR A 77 8.43 14.92 3.92
C TYR A 77 8.82 13.43 3.91
N TYR A 78 9.49 12.96 2.87
CA TYR A 78 9.96 11.58 2.72
C TYR A 78 11.28 11.30 3.45
N LEU A 79 12.10 12.32 3.68
CA LEU A 79 13.44 12.24 4.27
C LEU A 79 13.39 12.09 5.80
N ARG A 80 12.85 10.96 6.29
CA ARG A 80 12.71 10.66 7.71
C ARG A 80 12.65 9.17 8.00
N ASN A 81 12.82 8.83 9.28
CA ASN A 81 12.70 7.46 9.75
C ASN A 81 11.25 7.14 10.12
N PHE A 82 10.38 6.94 9.12
CA PHE A 82 9.05 6.41 9.36
C PHE A 82 9.14 5.14 10.22
N HIS A 83 8.20 4.93 11.14
CA HIS A 83 8.18 3.82 12.11
C HIS A 83 9.45 3.70 12.98
N HIS A 84 10.28 4.74 13.09
CA HIS A 84 11.63 4.69 13.65
C HIS A 84 12.56 3.69 12.94
N GLN A 85 12.20 3.27 11.75
CA GLN A 85 12.92 2.29 10.95
C GLN A 85 14.30 2.80 10.56
N THR A 86 15.31 1.91 10.57
CA THR A 86 16.66 2.25 10.15
C THR A 86 16.66 2.72 8.70
N ASP A 87 17.28 3.88 8.43
CA ASP A 87 17.39 4.51 7.11
C ASP A 87 16.06 4.92 6.46
N GLY A 88 14.92 4.85 7.16
CA GLY A 88 13.62 5.10 6.56
C GLY A 88 13.38 4.17 5.36
N TYR A 89 12.87 4.71 4.24
CA TYR A 89 12.67 3.94 3.00
C TYR A 89 13.84 4.03 2.00
N LEU A 90 15.07 4.34 2.48
CA LEU A 90 16.18 4.77 1.64
C LEU A 90 17.35 3.77 1.56
N SER A 91 17.22 2.56 2.10
CA SER A 91 18.28 1.56 2.02
C SER A 91 17.80 0.16 1.65
N ASP A 92 18.70 -0.62 1.02
CA ASP A 92 18.45 -2.03 0.72
C ASP A 92 18.22 -2.86 2.00
N PHE A 93 18.88 -2.48 3.11
CA PHE A 93 18.67 -3.12 4.40
C PHE A 93 17.23 -2.92 4.88
N SER A 94 16.76 -1.68 4.93
CA SER A 94 15.40 -1.34 5.30
C SER A 94 14.38 -2.11 4.45
N ALA A 95 14.49 -2.01 3.12
CA ALA A 95 13.60 -2.71 2.21
C ALA A 95 13.58 -4.23 2.45
N SER A 96 14.74 -4.82 2.80
CA SER A 96 14.87 -6.27 2.99
C SER A 96 14.16 -6.83 4.22
N ILE A 97 13.90 -6.01 5.26
CA ILE A 97 13.28 -6.45 6.52
C ILE A 97 11.85 -5.95 6.70
N TYR A 98 11.42 -4.99 5.87
CA TYR A 98 10.15 -4.28 5.98
C TYR A 98 8.93 -5.21 6.05
N ASP A 99 8.82 -6.16 5.12
CA ASP A 99 7.65 -7.04 5.05
C ASP A 99 7.45 -7.85 6.32
N LEU A 100 8.56 -8.38 6.88
CA LEU A 100 8.49 -9.14 8.13
C LEU A 100 8.09 -8.25 9.31
N GLN A 101 8.58 -7.00 9.36
CA GLN A 101 8.18 -6.06 10.41
C GLN A 101 6.67 -5.74 10.34
N VAL A 102 6.14 -5.55 9.13
CA VAL A 102 4.71 -5.30 8.90
C VAL A 102 3.87 -6.55 9.27
N ASP A 103 4.31 -7.75 8.90
CA ASP A 103 3.60 -8.97 9.24
C ASP A 103 3.60 -9.25 10.75
N ILE A 104 4.69 -8.96 11.45
CA ILE A 104 4.73 -9.02 12.93
C ILE A 104 3.74 -8.02 13.54
N LEU A 105 3.73 -6.78 13.04
CA LEU A 105 2.85 -5.72 13.54
C LEU A 105 1.37 -6.08 13.40
N PHE A 106 0.97 -6.68 12.28
CA PHE A 106 -0.41 -7.03 11.98
C PHE A 106 -0.74 -8.52 12.20
N ASN A 107 0.09 -9.22 12.98
CA ASN A 107 -0.14 -10.62 13.35
C ASN A 107 -0.44 -11.54 12.15
N GLY A 108 0.32 -11.39 11.07
CA GLY A 108 0.19 -12.17 9.83
C GLY A 108 -1.01 -11.79 8.96
N SER A 109 -1.72 -10.70 9.25
CA SER A 109 -2.91 -10.29 8.48
C SER A 109 -2.60 -9.31 7.33
N ALA A 110 -1.34 -8.88 7.18
CA ALA A 110 -0.97 -7.85 6.22
C ALA A 110 -1.35 -8.20 4.77
N ASN A 111 -1.15 -9.44 4.34
CA ASN A 111 -1.51 -9.87 2.99
C ASN A 111 -3.02 -9.95 2.78
N SER A 112 -3.78 -10.41 3.77
CA SER A 112 -5.25 -10.41 3.70
C SER A 112 -5.81 -8.99 3.59
N MET A 113 -5.24 -8.03 4.31
CA MET A 113 -5.60 -6.60 4.19
C MET A 113 -5.29 -6.06 2.78
N ARG A 114 -4.09 -6.35 2.22
CA ARG A 114 -3.72 -5.92 0.86
C ARG A 114 -4.65 -6.49 -0.20
N ARG A 115 -5.06 -7.77 -0.08
CA ARG A 115 -5.95 -8.42 -1.05
C ARG A 115 -7.33 -7.78 -1.16
N ARG A 116 -7.77 -6.99 -0.18
CA ARG A 116 -9.08 -6.30 -0.24
C ARG A 116 -9.24 -5.35 -1.42
N ILE A 117 -8.14 -4.94 -2.07
CA ILE A 117 -8.20 -4.12 -3.29
C ILE A 117 -8.58 -4.94 -4.54
N LEU A 118 -8.38 -6.27 -4.54
CA LEU A 118 -8.46 -7.08 -5.75
C LEU A 118 -9.89 -7.18 -6.30
N LYS A 119 -10.88 -7.38 -5.43
CA LYS A 119 -12.29 -7.49 -5.83
C LYS A 119 -12.81 -6.20 -6.47
N PRO A 120 -12.76 -5.03 -5.82
CA PRO A 120 -13.25 -3.79 -6.42
C PRO A 120 -12.49 -3.43 -7.70
N LEU A 121 -11.18 -3.69 -7.76
CA LEU A 121 -10.39 -3.47 -8.97
C LEU A 121 -10.85 -4.38 -10.12
N LYS A 122 -11.09 -5.66 -9.86
CA LYS A 122 -11.57 -6.62 -10.85
C LYS A 122 -12.95 -6.23 -11.38
N GLU A 123 -13.88 -5.90 -10.51
CA GLU A 123 -15.23 -5.45 -10.86
C GLU A 123 -15.20 -4.16 -11.71
N GLY A 124 -14.40 -3.17 -11.31
CA GLY A 124 -14.25 -1.92 -12.05
C GLY A 124 -13.62 -2.08 -13.44
N LEU A 125 -12.78 -3.11 -13.63
CA LEU A 125 -12.13 -3.39 -14.90
C LEU A 125 -12.97 -4.22 -15.87
N LEU A 126 -14.08 -4.85 -15.44
CA LEU A 126 -14.92 -5.73 -16.29
C LEU A 126 -15.35 -5.07 -17.61
N LYS A 127 -15.66 -3.78 -17.58
CA LYS A 127 -16.09 -3.04 -18.78
C LYS A 127 -15.02 -2.89 -19.85
N PHE A 128 -13.74 -3.06 -19.48
CA PHE A 128 -12.61 -3.00 -20.42
C PHE A 128 -12.27 -4.35 -21.03
N CYS A 129 -12.72 -5.47 -20.44
CA CYS A 129 -12.39 -6.82 -20.88
C CYS A 129 -12.89 -7.15 -22.31
N ASN A 130 -13.93 -6.46 -22.78
CA ASN A 130 -14.53 -6.68 -24.10
C ASN A 130 -13.98 -5.77 -25.22
N ARG A 131 -12.98 -4.92 -24.90
CA ARG A 131 -12.38 -4.05 -25.91
C ARG A 131 -11.45 -4.85 -26.83
N LYS A 132 -11.74 -4.85 -28.13
CA LYS A 132 -10.84 -5.42 -29.13
C LYS A 132 -9.52 -4.63 -29.17
N ASN A 133 -8.39 -5.33 -29.04
CA ASN A 133 -7.02 -4.80 -29.22
C ASN A 133 -6.48 -3.83 -28.15
N SER A 134 -7.08 -3.67 -26.99
CA SER A 134 -6.46 -2.90 -25.91
C SER A 134 -6.09 -3.80 -24.72
N SER A 135 -4.82 -3.86 -24.37
CA SER A 135 -4.41 -4.47 -23.12
C SER A 135 -4.78 -3.54 -21.96
N ILE A 136 -5.44 -4.08 -20.94
CA ILE A 136 -5.70 -3.36 -19.69
C ILE A 136 -4.36 -3.11 -19.00
N LYS A 137 -4.15 -1.86 -18.57
CA LYS A 137 -2.99 -1.43 -17.80
C LYS A 137 -3.43 -1.05 -16.39
N ILE A 138 -2.78 -1.66 -15.41
CA ILE A 138 -2.99 -1.40 -13.98
C ILE A 138 -1.70 -0.79 -13.43
N LEU A 139 -1.79 0.38 -12.81
CA LEU A 139 -0.70 1.02 -12.09
C LEU A 139 -0.87 0.79 -10.59
N ASP A 140 0.15 0.24 -9.95
CA ASP A 140 0.26 0.15 -8.49
C ASP A 140 1.24 1.23 -8.01
N VAL A 141 0.71 2.24 -7.31
CA VAL A 141 1.48 3.41 -6.85
C VAL A 141 1.95 3.21 -5.43
N ALA A 142 3.20 3.55 -5.16
CA ALA A 142 3.93 3.22 -3.94
C ALA A 142 3.96 1.69 -3.72
N THR A 143 4.41 0.99 -4.76
CA THR A 143 4.40 -0.47 -4.77
C THR A 143 5.31 -1.11 -3.71
N GLY A 144 6.21 -0.34 -3.14
CA GLY A 144 7.10 -0.76 -2.05
C GLY A 144 7.94 -1.99 -2.44
N SER A 145 7.94 -2.99 -1.56
CA SER A 145 8.63 -4.27 -1.76
C SER A 145 8.01 -5.20 -2.82
N GLY A 146 6.89 -4.78 -3.45
CA GLY A 146 6.23 -5.56 -4.51
C GLY A 146 5.25 -6.64 -4.04
N ARG A 147 4.87 -6.66 -2.76
CA ARG A 147 3.89 -7.63 -2.24
C ARG A 147 2.52 -7.48 -2.91
N THR A 148 2.06 -6.25 -3.11
CA THR A 148 0.82 -5.95 -3.84
C THR A 148 0.92 -6.37 -5.31
N LEU A 149 2.06 -6.12 -5.97
CA LEU A 149 2.28 -6.54 -7.37
C LEU A 149 2.11 -8.04 -7.56
N LYS A 150 2.63 -8.84 -6.63
CA LYS A 150 2.47 -10.30 -6.67
C LYS A 150 1.01 -10.71 -6.57
N GLN A 151 0.23 -10.05 -5.72
CA GLN A 151 -1.20 -10.29 -5.58
C GLN A 151 -1.98 -9.85 -6.83
N LEU A 152 -1.65 -8.67 -7.38
CA LEU A 152 -2.20 -8.20 -8.64
C LEU A 152 -1.91 -9.16 -9.79
N ARG A 153 -0.66 -9.62 -9.95
CA ARG A 153 -0.30 -10.61 -11.00
C ARG A 153 -1.09 -11.91 -10.87
N GLY A 154 -1.33 -12.36 -9.64
CA GLY A 154 -2.14 -13.55 -9.40
C GLY A 154 -3.61 -13.39 -9.78
N ALA A 155 -4.19 -12.21 -9.51
CA ALA A 155 -5.59 -11.89 -9.81
C ALA A 155 -5.82 -11.47 -11.29
N PHE A 156 -4.79 -10.87 -11.92
CA PHE A 156 -4.83 -10.32 -13.28
C PHE A 156 -3.71 -10.92 -14.14
N PRO A 157 -3.84 -12.20 -14.55
CA PRO A 157 -2.75 -12.92 -15.22
C PRO A 157 -2.45 -12.47 -16.65
N LYS A 158 -3.32 -11.68 -17.29
CA LYS A 158 -3.21 -11.25 -18.69
C LYS A 158 -2.97 -9.75 -18.86
N GLU A 159 -3.21 -8.97 -17.83
CA GLU A 159 -3.15 -7.52 -17.82
C GLU A 159 -1.71 -7.03 -17.65
N LYS A 160 -1.37 -5.88 -18.22
CA LYS A 160 -0.10 -5.22 -17.95
C LYS A 160 -0.16 -4.55 -16.56
N ILE A 161 0.77 -4.89 -15.68
CA ILE A 161 0.87 -4.32 -14.34
C ILE A 161 2.14 -3.47 -14.26
N ILE A 162 2.01 -2.25 -13.75
CA ILE A 162 3.11 -1.32 -13.61
C ILE A 162 3.22 -0.99 -12.12
N GLY A 163 4.37 -1.28 -11.52
CA GLY A 163 4.68 -0.88 -10.14
C GLY A 163 5.51 0.40 -10.13
N LEU A 164 5.05 1.43 -9.44
CA LEU A 164 5.79 2.69 -9.30
C LEU A 164 6.14 2.92 -7.83
N ASP A 165 7.39 3.24 -7.58
CA ASP A 165 7.86 3.65 -6.25
C ASP A 165 8.93 4.74 -6.34
N LEU A 166 9.05 5.53 -5.28
CA LEU A 166 10.05 6.59 -5.19
C LEU A 166 11.43 6.04 -4.79
N SER A 167 11.46 4.90 -4.09
CA SER A 167 12.67 4.28 -3.56
C SER A 167 13.30 3.27 -4.52
N ASP A 168 14.53 3.52 -4.95
CA ASP A 168 15.31 2.54 -5.71
C ASP A 168 15.52 1.23 -4.93
N SER A 169 15.74 1.33 -3.62
CA SER A 169 15.95 0.16 -2.76
C SER A 169 14.71 -0.72 -2.66
N TYR A 170 13.52 -0.10 -2.58
CA TYR A 170 12.26 -0.85 -2.55
C TYR A 170 11.92 -1.42 -3.93
N LEU A 171 12.17 -0.71 -5.03
CA LEU A 171 12.02 -1.26 -6.39
C LEU A 171 12.96 -2.46 -6.65
N LYS A 172 14.19 -2.40 -6.14
CA LYS A 172 15.13 -3.53 -6.20
C LYS A 172 14.60 -4.73 -5.41
N GLU A 173 13.97 -4.49 -4.27
CA GLU A 173 13.32 -5.53 -3.49
C GLU A 173 12.07 -6.08 -4.20
N ALA A 174 11.25 -5.21 -4.78
CA ALA A 174 10.10 -5.61 -5.60
C ALA A 174 10.53 -6.49 -6.77
N SER A 175 11.60 -6.13 -7.47
CA SER A 175 12.17 -6.95 -8.56
C SER A 175 12.52 -8.38 -8.10
N ARG A 176 13.04 -8.54 -6.88
CA ARG A 176 13.31 -9.87 -6.31
C ARG A 176 12.02 -10.65 -6.00
N HIS A 177 10.99 -9.97 -5.52
CA HIS A 177 9.72 -10.60 -5.19
C HIS A 177 8.92 -11.08 -6.41
N ILE A 178 9.10 -10.40 -7.55
CA ILE A 178 8.42 -10.74 -8.79
C ILE A 178 9.28 -11.57 -9.76
N SER A 179 10.52 -11.88 -9.41
CA SER A 179 11.48 -12.59 -10.30
C SER A 179 10.98 -13.95 -10.79
N ASP A 180 10.14 -14.62 -9.99
CA ASP A 180 9.56 -15.93 -10.30
C ASP A 180 8.21 -15.83 -11.06
N LEU A 181 7.76 -14.61 -11.36
CA LEU A 181 6.52 -14.36 -12.09
C LEU A 181 6.83 -14.13 -13.58
N ASP A 182 5.87 -14.44 -14.46
CA ASP A 182 6.01 -14.16 -15.90
C ASP A 182 6.27 -12.67 -16.14
N GLY A 183 7.56 -12.36 -16.45
CA GLY A 183 8.13 -11.02 -16.34
C GLY A 183 7.67 -10.01 -17.39
N ASP A 184 7.21 -10.46 -18.57
CA ASP A 184 6.90 -9.56 -19.70
C ASP A 184 5.69 -8.63 -19.45
N LEU A 185 4.86 -8.95 -18.46
CA LEU A 185 3.65 -8.20 -18.12
C LEU A 185 3.75 -7.38 -16.84
N ILE A 186 4.92 -7.34 -16.18
CA ILE A 186 5.19 -6.50 -15.03
C ILE A 186 6.35 -5.56 -15.34
N GLU A 187 6.12 -4.28 -15.11
CA GLU A 187 7.11 -3.21 -15.29
C GLU A 187 7.31 -2.48 -13.96
N LEU A 188 8.56 -2.19 -13.59
CA LEU A 188 8.89 -1.39 -12.43
C LEU A 188 9.45 -0.03 -12.87
N ILE A 189 8.89 1.05 -12.33
CA ILE A 189 9.25 2.42 -12.67
C ILE A 189 9.57 3.20 -11.39
N LYS A 190 10.72 3.88 -11.37
CA LYS A 190 10.99 4.89 -10.36
C LYS A 190 10.19 6.15 -10.67
N GLY A 191 9.41 6.63 -9.69
CA GLY A 191 8.60 7.83 -9.89
C GLY A 191 7.99 8.35 -8.59
N ASN A 192 7.54 9.61 -8.66
CA ASN A 192 6.85 10.27 -7.56
C ASN A 192 5.34 10.28 -7.85
N ALA A 193 4.54 9.83 -6.88
CA ALA A 193 3.08 9.85 -6.97
C ALA A 193 2.46 11.24 -7.18
N GLU A 194 3.20 12.30 -6.84
CA GLU A 194 2.80 13.69 -7.05
C GLU A 194 2.89 14.16 -8.51
N ASN A 195 3.58 13.39 -9.36
CA ASN A 195 3.78 13.69 -10.77
C ASN A 195 4.05 12.39 -11.52
N LEU A 196 2.97 11.68 -11.86
CA LEU A 196 3.04 10.37 -12.48
C LEU A 196 3.53 10.46 -13.93
N PRO A 197 4.53 9.64 -14.35
CA PRO A 197 5.12 9.68 -15.69
C PRO A 197 4.22 9.00 -16.73
N PHE A 198 2.94 9.31 -16.72
CA PHE A 198 1.93 8.78 -17.66
C PHE A 198 1.13 9.92 -18.28
N GLU A 199 0.69 9.70 -19.51
CA GLU A 199 -0.22 10.63 -20.18
C GLU A 199 -1.60 10.64 -19.54
N ASP A 200 -2.35 11.71 -19.77
CA ASP A 200 -3.74 11.82 -19.36
C ASP A 200 -4.58 10.69 -19.99
N ASN A 201 -5.48 10.10 -19.23
CA ASN A 201 -6.41 9.08 -19.71
C ASN A 201 -5.74 7.85 -20.34
N SER A 202 -4.60 7.39 -19.80
CA SER A 202 -3.80 6.30 -20.37
C SER A 202 -3.89 4.97 -19.63
N LEU A 203 -4.53 4.94 -18.46
CA LEU A 203 -4.64 3.77 -17.59
C LEU A 203 -6.10 3.41 -17.30
N GLN A 204 -6.40 2.11 -17.15
CA GLN A 204 -7.73 1.61 -16.83
C GLN A 204 -7.92 1.37 -15.34
N GLY A 205 -6.85 1.05 -14.61
CA GLY A 205 -6.86 0.85 -13.17
C GLY A 205 -5.67 1.49 -12.49
N VAL A 206 -5.92 2.07 -11.31
CA VAL A 206 -4.88 2.54 -10.39
C VAL A 206 -5.15 1.93 -9.03
N SER A 207 -4.14 1.29 -8.42
CA SER A 207 -4.12 0.88 -7.03
C SER A 207 -3.07 1.66 -6.25
N CYS A 208 -3.34 1.90 -4.97
CA CYS A 208 -2.38 2.48 -4.05
C CYS A 208 -2.63 1.92 -2.65
N VAL A 209 -1.60 1.34 -2.03
CA VAL A 209 -1.74 0.61 -0.78
C VAL A 209 -0.76 1.14 0.26
N TYR A 210 -1.29 1.68 1.36
CA TYR A 210 -0.54 2.19 2.51
C TYR A 210 0.44 3.33 2.19
N LEU A 211 -0.04 4.33 1.44
CA LEU A 211 0.72 5.55 1.16
C LEU A 211 0.14 6.79 1.86
N PHE A 212 -1.19 6.92 1.90
CA PHE A 212 -1.85 8.19 2.24
C PHE A 212 -1.61 8.63 3.67
N HIS A 213 -1.50 7.69 4.61
CA HIS A 213 -1.20 8.00 6.01
C HIS A 213 0.20 8.58 6.22
N GLU A 214 1.11 8.37 5.28
CA GLU A 214 2.49 8.90 5.30
C GLU A 214 2.65 10.24 4.55
N LEU A 215 1.58 10.75 3.95
CA LEU A 215 1.60 11.98 3.16
C LEU A 215 1.01 13.18 3.91
N PRO A 216 1.60 14.38 3.79
CA PRO A 216 0.93 15.62 4.15
C PRO A 216 -0.41 15.78 3.44
N ARG A 217 -1.39 16.45 4.05
CA ARG A 217 -2.73 16.65 3.47
C ARG A 217 -2.71 17.21 2.05
N THR A 218 -1.92 18.26 1.81
CA THR A 218 -1.80 18.88 0.49
C THR A 218 -1.21 17.95 -0.57
N ILE A 219 -0.35 17.03 -0.13
CA ILE A 219 0.25 16.03 -1.03
C ILE A 219 -0.77 14.93 -1.34
N ARG A 220 -1.58 14.47 -0.36
CA ARG A 220 -2.69 13.54 -0.63
C ARG A 220 -3.64 14.07 -1.71
N GLU A 221 -3.99 15.36 -1.64
CA GLU A 221 -4.84 16.02 -2.63
C GLU A 221 -4.19 16.07 -4.03
N LYS A 222 -2.90 16.34 -4.08
CA LYS A 222 -2.13 16.34 -5.32
C LYS A 222 -2.07 14.94 -5.95
N VAL A 223 -1.81 13.93 -5.14
CA VAL A 223 -1.77 12.53 -5.58
C VAL A 223 -3.13 12.07 -6.10
N LEU A 224 -4.24 12.41 -5.45
CA LEU A 224 -5.60 12.11 -5.95
C LEU A 224 -5.86 12.75 -7.32
N LYS A 225 -5.40 13.98 -7.55
CA LYS A 225 -5.52 14.65 -8.85
C LYS A 225 -4.71 13.93 -9.93
N GLU A 226 -3.50 13.45 -9.60
CA GLU A 226 -2.70 12.66 -10.52
C GLU A 226 -3.36 11.32 -10.86
N PHE A 227 -3.94 10.62 -9.87
CA PHE A 227 -4.71 9.40 -10.12
C PHE A 227 -5.89 9.65 -11.06
N PHE A 228 -6.63 10.74 -10.84
CA PHE A 228 -7.71 11.14 -11.71
C PHE A 228 -7.22 11.48 -13.12
N ARG A 229 -6.11 12.22 -13.25
CA ARG A 229 -5.54 12.63 -14.53
C ARG A 229 -5.20 11.42 -15.41
N VAL A 230 -4.45 10.45 -14.84
CA VAL A 230 -3.92 9.31 -15.62
C VAL A 230 -4.98 8.25 -15.94
N LEU A 231 -6.02 8.12 -15.15
CA LEU A 231 -7.13 7.21 -15.44
C LEU A 231 -7.93 7.69 -16.64
N GLU A 232 -8.30 6.79 -17.54
CA GLU A 232 -9.24 7.08 -18.61
C GLU A 232 -10.69 7.22 -18.09
N PRO A 233 -11.59 7.87 -18.85
CA PRO A 233 -13.01 7.93 -18.48
C PRO A 233 -13.59 6.53 -18.24
N GLY A 234 -14.13 6.34 -17.04
CA GLY A 234 -14.57 5.06 -16.56
C GLY A 234 -13.48 4.22 -15.89
N GLY A 235 -12.22 4.61 -15.87
CA GLY A 235 -11.15 3.93 -15.12
C GLY A 235 -11.45 3.85 -13.64
N ILE A 236 -10.89 2.83 -12.97
CA ILE A 236 -11.11 2.56 -11.53
C ILE A 236 -9.88 2.95 -10.72
N LEU A 237 -10.10 3.73 -9.66
CA LEU A 237 -9.17 3.91 -8.55
C LEU A 237 -9.55 2.96 -7.42
N VAL A 238 -8.59 2.22 -6.88
CA VAL A 238 -8.73 1.51 -5.61
C VAL A 238 -7.60 1.90 -4.67
N LEU A 239 -7.95 2.52 -3.57
CA LEU A 239 -7.04 2.91 -2.50
C LEU A 239 -7.27 2.02 -1.28
N ALA A 240 -6.21 1.49 -0.68
CA ALA A 240 -6.26 0.85 0.63
C ALA A 240 -5.27 1.54 1.57
N ASP A 241 -5.74 1.89 2.76
CA ASP A 241 -4.90 2.53 3.77
C ASP A 241 -5.43 2.23 5.17
N SER A 242 -4.80 2.76 6.21
CA SER A 242 -5.24 2.60 7.59
C SER A 242 -6.69 3.06 7.78
N ILE A 243 -7.38 2.43 8.73
CA ILE A 243 -8.72 2.85 9.17
C ILE A 243 -8.73 4.31 9.65
N GLN A 244 -9.89 4.94 9.60
CA GLN A 244 -10.11 6.32 10.04
C GLN A 244 -11.09 6.39 11.21
N ILE A 245 -11.05 7.48 11.97
CA ILE A 245 -11.88 7.66 13.18
C ILE A 245 -13.37 7.59 12.86
N ILE A 246 -13.78 8.12 11.71
CA ILE A 246 -15.18 8.18 11.31
C ILE A 246 -15.81 6.79 11.13
N ASP A 247 -15.02 5.82 10.66
CA ASP A 247 -15.53 4.47 10.36
C ASP A 247 -15.28 3.48 11.50
N SER A 248 -14.27 3.76 12.32
CA SER A 248 -13.75 2.81 13.30
C SER A 248 -13.56 3.46 14.68
N PRO A 249 -14.62 4.06 15.27
CA PRO A 249 -14.51 4.78 16.53
C PRO A 249 -14.06 3.87 17.71
N ASN A 250 -14.35 2.58 17.65
CA ASN A 250 -13.92 1.61 18.66
C ASN A 250 -12.40 1.40 18.70
N PHE A 251 -11.68 1.76 17.63
CA PHE A 251 -10.23 1.62 17.48
C PHE A 251 -9.46 2.93 17.65
N ILE A 252 -10.09 4.01 18.09
CA ILE A 252 -9.43 5.32 18.30
C ILE A 252 -8.18 5.19 19.17
N SER A 253 -8.24 4.41 20.26
CA SER A 253 -7.09 4.22 21.15
C SER A 253 -5.92 3.52 20.48
N ILE A 254 -6.18 2.62 19.51
CA ILE A 254 -5.14 1.96 18.71
C ILE A 254 -4.52 2.96 17.74
N MET A 255 -5.35 3.71 16.99
CA MET A 255 -4.89 4.72 16.05
C MET A 255 -4.07 5.80 16.76
N GLU A 256 -4.51 6.29 17.91
CA GLU A 256 -3.76 7.25 18.71
C GLU A 256 -2.49 6.65 19.32
N GLY A 257 -2.52 5.41 19.73
CA GLY A 257 -1.35 4.67 20.20
C GLY A 257 -0.32 4.50 19.09
N PHE A 258 -0.77 4.27 17.85
CA PHE A 258 0.10 4.07 16.70
C PHE A 258 0.98 5.28 16.44
N TYR A 259 0.43 6.47 16.16
CA TYR A 259 1.25 7.64 15.83
C TYR A 259 2.07 8.17 17.02
N LYS A 260 1.66 7.88 18.27
CA LYS A 260 2.43 8.24 19.47
C LYS A 260 3.66 7.33 19.67
N ASN A 261 3.56 6.07 19.27
CA ASN A 261 4.59 5.06 19.48
C ASN A 261 5.52 4.86 18.28
N PHE A 262 5.00 5.10 17.08
CA PHE A 262 5.74 5.07 15.83
C PHE A 262 5.89 6.50 15.30
N HIS A 263 6.97 6.78 14.59
CA HIS A 263 7.14 8.09 13.97
C HIS A 263 6.27 8.18 12.71
N GLU A 264 5.01 8.61 12.90
CA GLU A 264 4.00 8.80 11.86
C GLU A 264 3.51 10.25 11.87
N PRO A 265 4.27 11.20 11.31
CA PRO A 265 4.01 12.62 11.48
C PRO A 265 2.71 13.11 10.85
N PHE A 266 2.20 12.40 9.84
CA PHE A 266 0.99 12.78 9.10
C PHE A 266 -0.23 11.95 9.47
N TYR A 267 -0.05 10.89 10.24
CA TYR A 267 -1.11 9.95 10.60
C TYR A 267 -2.23 10.59 11.43
N CYS A 268 -1.88 11.46 12.38
CA CYS A 268 -2.88 12.16 13.21
C CYS A 268 -3.83 13.05 12.39
N ASP A 269 -3.33 13.64 11.30
CA ASP A 269 -4.16 14.39 10.34
C ASP A 269 -4.93 13.44 9.42
N TYR A 270 -4.28 12.36 8.96
CA TYR A 270 -4.88 11.38 8.06
C TYR A 270 -6.12 10.69 8.67
N ILE A 271 -6.08 10.25 9.92
CA ILE A 271 -7.21 9.54 10.55
C ILE A 271 -8.47 10.41 10.71
N LYS A 272 -8.35 11.73 10.55
CA LYS A 272 -9.42 12.73 10.60
C LYS A 272 -9.77 13.29 9.22
N ASP A 273 -9.02 12.91 8.17
CA ASP A 273 -9.22 13.42 6.82
C ASP A 273 -10.40 12.69 6.14
N ASN A 274 -11.22 13.41 5.41
CA ASN A 274 -12.34 12.83 4.66
C ASN A 274 -11.90 12.51 3.23
N ILE A 275 -11.31 11.33 3.05
CA ILE A 275 -10.82 10.87 1.73
C ILE A 275 -11.98 10.68 0.76
N ASP A 276 -13.14 10.19 1.23
CA ASP A 276 -14.34 10.02 0.41
C ASP A 276 -14.76 11.36 -0.24
N SER A 277 -14.84 12.45 0.55
CA SER A 277 -15.15 13.79 0.05
C SER A 277 -14.12 14.29 -0.95
N LYS A 278 -12.83 14.12 -0.63
CA LYS A 278 -11.73 14.56 -1.50
C LYS A 278 -11.72 13.86 -2.86
N MET A 279 -12.06 12.58 -2.90
CA MET A 279 -12.24 11.86 -4.16
C MET A 279 -13.36 12.51 -5.00
N GLY A 280 -14.51 12.82 -4.38
CA GLY A 280 -15.60 13.51 -5.05
C GLY A 280 -15.23 14.91 -5.54
N GLU A 281 -14.51 15.70 -4.73
CA GLU A 281 -14.02 17.04 -5.08
C GLU A 281 -13.04 17.04 -6.28
N VAL A 282 -12.26 15.98 -6.44
CA VAL A 282 -11.35 15.80 -7.59
C VAL A 282 -12.13 15.42 -8.86
N GLY A 283 -13.32 14.86 -8.73
CA GLY A 283 -14.20 14.50 -9.86
C GLY A 283 -14.50 13.00 -9.97
N PHE A 284 -14.04 12.19 -9.02
CA PHE A 284 -14.40 10.78 -8.97
C PHE A 284 -15.88 10.58 -8.66
N ASN A 285 -16.50 9.61 -9.29
CA ASN A 285 -17.88 9.20 -9.10
C ASN A 285 -17.96 7.82 -8.43
N ASN A 286 -19.14 7.49 -7.91
CA ASN A 286 -19.39 6.17 -7.29
C ASN A 286 -18.35 5.83 -6.21
N VAL A 287 -18.00 6.82 -5.39
CA VAL A 287 -17.08 6.62 -4.28
C VAL A 287 -17.73 5.67 -3.27
N TYR A 288 -17.09 4.55 -3.04
CA TYR A 288 -17.50 3.56 -2.06
C TYR A 288 -16.31 3.23 -1.16
N SER A 289 -16.54 3.08 0.15
CA SER A 289 -15.51 2.68 1.09
C SER A 289 -16.01 1.65 2.09
N LYS A 290 -15.10 0.76 2.54
CA LYS A 290 -15.37 -0.26 3.56
C LYS A 290 -14.10 -0.52 4.37
N SER A 291 -14.27 -0.64 5.69
CA SER A 291 -13.19 -1.00 6.61
C SER A 291 -13.14 -2.52 6.82
N PHE A 292 -11.89 -3.04 6.92
CA PHE A 292 -11.59 -4.44 7.15
C PHE A 292 -10.43 -4.53 8.13
N PHE A 293 -10.68 -4.90 9.37
CA PHE A 293 -9.68 -4.92 10.44
C PHE A 293 -8.98 -3.55 10.59
N MET A 294 -7.67 -3.44 10.31
CA MET A 294 -6.90 -2.20 10.41
C MET A 294 -6.72 -1.49 9.07
N THR A 295 -7.44 -1.90 8.04
CA THR A 295 -7.41 -1.26 6.72
C THR A 295 -8.78 -0.77 6.29
N LYS A 296 -8.83 0.35 5.60
CA LYS A 296 -10.00 0.85 4.88
C LYS A 296 -9.67 0.86 3.40
N VAL A 297 -10.62 0.40 2.60
CA VAL A 297 -10.51 0.36 1.13
C VAL A 297 -11.53 1.31 0.54
N TRP A 298 -11.09 2.14 -0.38
CA TRP A 298 -11.92 3.00 -1.21
C TRP A 298 -11.87 2.52 -2.65
N SER A 299 -12.99 2.61 -3.33
CA SER A 299 -13.06 2.45 -4.78
C SER A 299 -13.83 3.60 -5.38
N ALA A 300 -13.40 4.10 -6.53
CA ALA A 300 -14.04 5.22 -7.20
C ALA A 300 -13.79 5.16 -8.72
N ILE A 301 -14.71 5.70 -9.50
CA ILE A 301 -14.68 5.70 -10.97
C ILE A 301 -14.42 7.12 -11.47
N LYS A 302 -13.50 7.25 -12.46
CA LYS A 302 -13.34 8.51 -13.19
C LYS A 302 -14.49 8.79 -14.12
#